data_a349ceaab92bb286497ec86f2ac87e56
#
_entry.id   a349ceaab92bb286497ec86f2ac87e56
#
_cell.length_a   1.000
_cell.length_b   1.000
_cell.length_c   1.000
_cell.angle_alpha   90.00
_cell.angle_beta   90.00
_cell.angle_gamma   90.00
#
_symmetry.space_group_name_H-M   'P 1'
#
loop_
_entity.id
_entity.type
_entity.pdbx_description
1 polymer ?
#
loop_
_entity_poly.entity_id
_entity_poly.type
_entity_poly.pdbx_seq_one_letter_code
_entity_poly.pdbx_strand_id
1 'polypeptide(L)'
;MIKQKDTKSYSETSLTFISQLNNCFSSWEEETENFNEMWDSWFLKQSIEAHADYGGEWAGSGTLDYNEARVFYTLLKKLKPQKVLEIGVAQGISGSLIREALPEDSQFDGVDVKVPHRMCDKYKEYLENENISFYKGDAIEFIKDSEDEYDLIFVDADHRQIFCYAIAKEIKKKYPKATIVYHEWSFSVNAEEEELKFISRPEWIKQFWERKAFEDEYKEDNYKHLGFYGSCGLGVVIDENLLSML
;
A
#
# COMPACT_ATOMS: atom_id res chain seq x y z
N MET A 1 -24.10 7.16 -6.32
CA MET A 1 -24.51 6.75 -4.96
C MET A 1 -24.09 5.31 -4.78
N ILE A 2 -22.88 5.07 -4.29
CA ILE A 2 -22.37 3.73 -3.99
C ILE A 2 -23.01 3.33 -2.66
N LYS A 3 -23.83 2.29 -2.68
CA LYS A 3 -24.43 1.75 -1.46
C LYS A 3 -23.33 1.19 -0.57
N GLN A 4 -23.13 1.78 0.61
CA GLN A 4 -22.41 1.12 1.70
C GLN A 4 -23.10 -0.20 1.99
N LYS A 5 -22.43 -1.32 1.65
CA LYS A 5 -22.87 -2.64 2.11
C LYS A 5 -22.41 -2.82 3.56
N ASP A 6 -23.32 -3.32 4.38
CA ASP A 6 -23.13 -3.59 5.81
C ASP A 6 -21.88 -4.46 6.09
N THR A 7 -21.01 -3.91 6.91
CA THR A 7 -19.76 -4.52 7.38
C THR A 7 -20.01 -5.55 8.49
N LYS A 8 -20.76 -6.60 8.23
CA LYS A 8 -20.99 -7.66 9.22
C LYS A 8 -20.29 -8.95 8.83
N SER A 9 -19.08 -9.08 9.22
CA SER A 9 -18.32 -10.26 9.68
C SER A 9 -16.81 -10.09 9.43
N TYR A 10 -16.18 -9.31 10.28
CA TYR A 10 -14.72 -9.35 10.40
C TYR A 10 -14.33 -10.55 11.25
N SER A 11 -13.20 -11.22 10.95
CA SER A 11 -12.63 -12.19 11.89
C SER A 11 -12.32 -11.50 13.23
N GLU A 12 -12.34 -12.23 14.35
CA GLU A 12 -12.03 -11.68 15.67
C GLU A 12 -10.69 -10.92 15.66
N THR A 13 -9.71 -11.38 14.89
CA THR A 13 -8.41 -10.73 14.72
C THR A 13 -8.53 -9.37 14.03
N SER A 14 -9.37 -9.25 13.01
CA SER A 14 -9.61 -7.98 12.31
C SER A 14 -10.39 -6.98 13.17
N LEU A 15 -11.36 -7.45 13.96
CA LEU A 15 -12.10 -6.61 14.92
C LEU A 15 -11.20 -6.13 16.07
N THR A 16 -10.31 -6.98 16.56
CA THR A 16 -9.33 -6.62 17.59
C THR A 16 -8.38 -5.56 17.04
N PHE A 17 -7.98 -5.66 15.78
CA PHE A 17 -7.10 -4.68 15.17
C PHE A 17 -7.77 -3.34 14.87
N ILE A 18 -9.00 -3.32 14.34
CA ILE A 18 -9.78 -2.07 14.20
C ILE A 18 -9.99 -1.42 15.57
N SER A 19 -10.24 -2.21 16.61
CA SER A 19 -10.34 -1.75 17.98
C SER A 19 -9.00 -1.23 18.53
N GLN A 20 -7.89 -1.88 18.20
CA GLN A 20 -6.55 -1.40 18.55
C GLN A 20 -6.17 -0.14 17.77
N LEU A 21 -6.47 -0.07 16.49
CA LEU A 21 -6.32 1.17 15.71
C LEU A 21 -7.17 2.30 16.32
N ASN A 22 -8.42 2.05 16.64
CA ASN A 22 -9.29 3.04 17.28
C ASN A 22 -8.77 3.48 18.66
N ASN A 23 -8.09 2.59 19.39
CA ASN A 23 -7.47 2.91 20.68
C ASN A 23 -6.11 3.60 20.51
N CYS A 24 -5.35 3.25 19.49
CA CYS A 24 -4.07 3.88 19.17
C CYS A 24 -4.23 5.25 18.50
N PHE A 25 -5.32 5.48 17.77
CA PHE A 25 -5.59 6.69 17.01
C PHE A 25 -6.61 7.61 17.73
N SER A 26 -6.29 8.06 18.91
CA SER A 26 -7.11 9.07 19.61
C SER A 26 -7.21 10.42 18.85
N SER A 27 -6.38 10.64 17.82
CA SER A 27 -6.40 11.77 16.88
C SER A 27 -6.84 11.39 15.47
N TRP A 28 -7.58 10.31 15.33
CA TRP A 28 -8.08 9.81 14.04
C TRP A 28 -8.96 10.82 13.29
N GLU A 29 -9.69 11.68 14.02
CA GLU A 29 -10.59 12.65 13.43
C GLU A 29 -9.82 13.71 12.61
N GLU A 30 -8.75 14.27 13.16
CA GLU A 30 -7.93 15.27 12.47
C GLU A 30 -7.28 14.71 11.20
N GLU A 31 -6.69 13.53 11.29
CA GLU A 31 -6.07 12.88 10.11
C GLU A 31 -7.12 12.52 9.06
N THR A 32 -8.35 12.21 9.48
CA THR A 32 -9.45 11.92 8.56
C THR A 32 -9.90 13.18 7.82
N GLU A 33 -9.96 14.32 8.47
CA GLU A 33 -10.31 15.60 7.82
C GLU A 33 -9.26 15.96 6.77
N ASN A 34 -7.98 15.96 7.14
CA ASN A 34 -6.87 16.23 6.21
C ASN A 34 -6.87 15.25 5.02
N PHE A 35 -7.13 13.97 5.28
CA PHE A 35 -7.25 12.97 4.21
C PHE A 35 -8.43 13.27 3.27
N ASN A 36 -9.60 13.62 3.80
CA ASN A 36 -10.77 13.94 2.99
C ASN A 36 -10.53 15.16 2.10
N GLU A 37 -9.90 16.20 2.62
CA GLU A 37 -9.52 17.36 1.81
C GLU A 37 -8.57 16.96 0.66
N MET A 38 -7.57 16.17 0.92
CA MET A 38 -6.66 15.63 -0.09
C MET A 38 -7.39 14.75 -1.11
N TRP A 39 -8.25 13.85 -0.65
CA TRP A 39 -9.03 12.94 -1.49
C TRP A 39 -9.93 13.70 -2.46
N ASP A 40 -10.70 14.65 -1.95
CA ASP A 40 -11.65 15.45 -2.75
C ASP A 40 -10.95 16.46 -3.67
N SER A 41 -9.80 17.00 -3.25
CA SER A 41 -9.11 18.02 -4.02
C SER A 41 -8.44 17.48 -5.28
N TRP A 42 -7.75 16.35 -5.20
CA TRP A 42 -6.99 15.86 -6.36
C TRP A 42 -6.93 14.32 -6.49
N PHE A 43 -6.89 13.56 -5.39
CA PHE A 43 -6.60 12.12 -5.45
C PHE A 43 -7.66 11.36 -6.25
N LEU A 44 -8.94 11.56 -5.93
CA LEU A 44 -10.05 10.90 -6.64
C LEU A 44 -10.03 11.21 -8.14
N LYS A 45 -9.81 12.48 -8.49
CA LYS A 45 -9.76 12.90 -9.89
C LYS A 45 -8.62 12.21 -10.65
N GLN A 46 -7.40 12.27 -10.12
CA GLN A 46 -6.24 11.67 -10.79
C GLN A 46 -6.31 10.15 -10.81
N SER A 47 -6.89 9.54 -9.79
CA SER A 47 -7.16 8.10 -9.77
C SER A 47 -8.13 7.69 -10.89
N ILE A 48 -9.21 8.44 -11.11
CA ILE A 48 -10.15 8.18 -12.23
C ILE A 48 -9.47 8.38 -13.59
N GLU A 49 -8.67 9.43 -13.76
CA GLU A 49 -7.93 9.71 -14.99
C GLU A 49 -6.91 8.61 -15.30
N ALA A 50 -6.21 8.12 -14.28
CA ALA A 50 -5.28 7.01 -14.40
C ALA A 50 -5.97 5.73 -14.89
N HIS A 51 -7.13 5.41 -14.34
CA HIS A 51 -7.91 4.24 -14.75
C HIS A 51 -8.41 4.32 -16.20
N ALA A 52 -8.82 5.51 -16.66
CA ALA A 52 -9.29 5.70 -18.02
C ALA A 52 -8.23 5.34 -19.08
N ASP A 53 -6.95 5.55 -18.74
CA ASP A 53 -5.83 5.23 -19.65
C ASP A 53 -5.55 3.73 -19.79
N TYR A 54 -6.02 2.89 -18.87
CA TYR A 54 -5.92 1.41 -18.94
C TYR A 54 -7.04 0.74 -19.75
N GLY A 55 -7.82 1.52 -20.52
CA GLY A 55 -8.81 0.98 -21.46
C GLY A 55 -10.19 0.69 -20.87
N GLY A 56 -10.51 1.23 -19.72
CA GLY A 56 -11.88 1.23 -19.15
C GLY A 56 -12.42 -0.10 -18.62
N GLU A 57 -11.81 -1.23 -18.96
CA GLU A 57 -12.25 -2.55 -18.49
C GLU A 57 -11.81 -2.85 -17.05
N TRP A 58 -10.92 -2.04 -16.49
CA TRP A 58 -10.28 -2.21 -15.18
C TRP A 58 -10.58 -1.04 -14.23
N ALA A 59 -11.70 -0.38 -14.41
CA ALA A 59 -12.13 0.67 -13.48
C ALA A 59 -12.27 0.10 -12.06
N GLY A 60 -11.28 0.34 -11.20
CA GLY A 60 -11.23 -0.13 -9.82
C GLY A 60 -10.08 -1.07 -9.47
N SER A 61 -9.20 -1.41 -10.41
CA SER A 61 -8.02 -2.23 -10.13
C SER A 61 -6.74 -1.47 -10.44
N GLY A 62 -5.87 -1.32 -9.47
CA GLY A 62 -4.53 -0.73 -9.64
C GLY A 62 -4.29 0.58 -8.90
N THR A 63 -5.26 1.10 -8.15
CA THR A 63 -5.05 2.16 -7.18
C THR A 63 -5.75 1.80 -5.88
N LEU A 64 -5.22 2.32 -4.77
CA LEU A 64 -5.85 2.19 -3.46
C LEU A 64 -7.28 2.74 -3.49
N ASP A 65 -8.24 1.98 -2.98
CA ASP A 65 -9.59 2.51 -2.76
C ASP A 65 -9.60 3.55 -1.61
N TYR A 66 -10.75 4.19 -1.41
CA TYR A 66 -10.89 5.22 -0.36
C TYR A 66 -10.46 4.71 1.03
N ASN A 67 -10.85 3.49 1.40
CA ASN A 67 -10.55 2.95 2.73
C ASN A 67 -9.07 2.54 2.85
N GLU A 68 -8.53 1.91 1.84
CA GLU A 68 -7.11 1.54 1.75
C GLU A 68 -6.23 2.77 1.78
N ALA A 69 -6.53 3.78 0.96
CA ALA A 69 -5.81 5.04 0.91
C ALA A 69 -5.86 5.77 2.26
N ARG A 70 -7.03 5.83 2.91
CA ARG A 70 -7.19 6.46 4.22
C ARG A 70 -6.37 5.78 5.30
N VAL A 71 -6.42 4.45 5.35
CA VAL A 71 -5.62 3.67 6.30
C VAL A 71 -4.13 3.91 6.08
N PHE A 72 -3.68 3.86 4.83
CA PHE A 72 -2.27 4.05 4.51
C PHE A 72 -1.80 5.47 4.82
N TYR A 73 -2.56 6.48 4.42
CA TYR A 73 -2.29 7.88 4.77
C TYR A 73 -2.15 8.08 6.28
N THR A 74 -3.11 7.56 7.05
CA THR A 74 -3.09 7.68 8.51
C THR A 74 -1.89 6.96 9.13
N LEU A 75 -1.56 5.77 8.64
CA LEU A 75 -0.38 5.03 9.09
C LEU A 75 0.90 5.85 8.88
N LEU A 76 1.08 6.44 7.70
CA LEU A 76 2.22 7.30 7.38
C LEU A 76 2.28 8.53 8.30
N LYS A 77 1.16 9.21 8.55
CA LYS A 77 1.08 10.35 9.47
C LYS A 77 1.46 9.99 10.90
N LYS A 78 1.17 8.77 11.35
CA LYS A 78 1.49 8.30 12.70
C LYS A 78 2.93 7.81 12.81
N LEU A 79 3.38 6.99 11.89
CA LEU A 79 4.74 6.45 11.88
C LEU A 79 5.81 7.52 11.60
N LYS A 80 5.48 8.52 10.77
CA LYS A 80 6.39 9.58 10.33
C LYS A 80 7.74 9.03 9.84
N PRO A 81 7.72 8.05 8.91
CA PRO A 81 8.96 7.47 8.43
C PRO A 81 9.82 8.54 7.75
N GLN A 82 11.13 8.49 7.99
CA GLN A 82 12.07 9.45 7.42
C GLN A 82 12.51 9.04 6.01
N LYS A 83 12.48 7.75 5.71
CA LYS A 83 12.80 7.25 4.38
C LYS A 83 11.86 6.13 3.96
N VAL A 84 11.19 6.35 2.83
CA VAL A 84 10.18 5.43 2.28
C VAL A 84 10.58 4.93 0.90
N LEU A 85 10.37 3.64 0.64
CA LEU A 85 10.52 3.04 -0.68
C LEU A 85 9.16 2.56 -1.18
N GLU A 86 8.81 2.92 -2.43
CA GLU A 86 7.68 2.35 -3.16
C GLU A 86 8.19 1.40 -4.25
N ILE A 87 7.69 0.18 -4.25
CA ILE A 87 7.98 -0.84 -5.26
C ILE A 87 6.74 -1.05 -6.12
N GLY A 88 6.82 -0.62 -7.39
CA GLY A 88 5.67 -0.57 -8.28
C GLY A 88 4.99 0.79 -8.23
N VAL A 89 5.55 1.76 -8.95
CA VAL A 89 5.06 3.16 -8.95
C VAL A 89 3.90 3.35 -9.91
N ALA A 90 3.86 2.59 -11.00
CA ALA A 90 2.88 2.76 -12.08
C ALA A 90 2.74 4.24 -12.48
N GLN A 91 1.56 4.83 -12.30
CA GLN A 91 1.33 6.25 -12.64
C GLN A 91 1.64 7.22 -11.50
N GLY A 92 2.11 6.74 -10.34
CA GLY A 92 2.50 7.55 -9.21
C GLY A 92 1.35 8.06 -8.33
N ILE A 93 0.17 7.45 -8.41
CA ILE A 93 -0.98 7.85 -7.57
C ILE A 93 -0.71 7.54 -6.10
N SER A 94 -0.30 6.31 -5.79
CA SER A 94 0.11 5.88 -4.45
C SER A 94 1.33 6.66 -3.96
N GLY A 95 2.33 6.86 -4.81
CA GLY A 95 3.50 7.67 -4.50
C GLY A 95 3.16 9.12 -4.14
N SER A 96 2.15 9.70 -4.81
CA SER A 96 1.66 11.04 -4.46
C SER A 96 0.98 11.07 -3.10
N LEU A 97 0.20 10.03 -2.77
CA LEU A 97 -0.41 9.90 -1.44
C LEU A 97 0.68 9.73 -0.35
N ILE A 98 1.67 8.89 -0.62
CA ILE A 98 2.80 8.71 0.29
C ILE A 98 3.46 10.06 0.57
N ARG A 99 3.82 10.81 -0.47
CA ARG A 99 4.48 12.11 -0.31
C ARG A 99 3.63 13.12 0.47
N GLU A 100 2.34 13.18 0.21
CA GLU A 100 1.41 14.07 0.91
C GLU A 100 1.33 13.76 2.42
N ALA A 101 1.45 12.48 2.76
CA ALA A 101 1.38 12.02 4.14
C ALA A 101 2.69 12.21 4.91
N LEU A 102 3.84 12.24 4.22
CA LEU A 102 5.16 12.31 4.84
C LEU A 102 5.51 13.71 5.38
N PRO A 103 6.35 13.80 6.43
CA PRO A 103 7.02 15.03 6.79
C PRO A 103 7.76 15.65 5.59
N GLU A 104 7.92 16.97 5.60
CA GLU A 104 8.52 17.71 4.48
C GLU A 104 9.99 17.29 4.21
N ASP A 105 10.73 16.98 5.26
CA ASP A 105 12.15 16.57 5.22
C ASP A 105 12.37 15.08 4.97
N SER A 106 11.31 14.28 4.87
CA SER A 106 11.40 12.84 4.59
C SER A 106 11.83 12.58 3.15
N GLN A 107 12.58 11.51 2.95
CA GLN A 107 12.98 11.01 1.63
C GLN A 107 12.00 9.96 1.12
N PHE A 108 11.74 9.98 -0.18
CA PHE A 108 10.88 9.02 -0.85
C PHE A 108 11.50 8.57 -2.17
N ASP A 109 11.71 7.27 -2.28
CA ASP A 109 12.23 6.62 -3.48
C ASP A 109 11.16 5.72 -4.09
N GLY A 110 10.93 5.85 -5.39
CA GLY A 110 10.06 4.96 -6.15
C GLY A 110 10.85 4.11 -7.15
N VAL A 111 10.58 2.81 -7.24
CA VAL A 111 11.20 1.93 -8.23
C VAL A 111 10.14 1.20 -9.06
N ASP A 112 10.32 1.21 -10.38
CA ASP A 112 9.46 0.49 -11.33
C ASP A 112 10.26 0.00 -12.54
N VAL A 113 9.90 -1.15 -13.09
CA VAL A 113 10.55 -1.70 -14.31
C VAL A 113 10.26 -0.85 -15.54
N LYS A 114 9.23 -0.04 -15.51
CA LYS A 114 8.82 0.85 -16.61
C LYS A 114 8.73 2.29 -16.13
N VAL A 115 9.15 3.20 -17.01
CA VAL A 115 8.71 4.58 -16.88
C VAL A 115 7.27 4.62 -17.40
N PRO A 116 6.30 5.03 -16.59
CA PRO A 116 4.92 5.12 -17.05
C PRO A 116 4.80 6.11 -18.22
N HIS A 117 3.96 5.77 -19.19
CA HIS A 117 3.70 6.67 -20.33
C HIS A 117 3.11 8.01 -19.87
N ARG A 118 2.39 7.98 -18.76
CA ARG A 118 1.73 9.13 -18.18
C ARG A 118 1.77 8.99 -16.66
N MET A 119 2.63 9.75 -16.04
CA MET A 119 2.58 9.97 -14.60
C MET A 119 1.48 10.96 -14.27
N CYS A 120 0.82 10.78 -13.14
CA CYS A 120 -0.15 11.77 -12.65
C CYS A 120 0.56 13.12 -12.40
N ASP A 121 -0.19 14.20 -12.54
CA ASP A 121 0.42 15.55 -12.48
C ASP A 121 1.00 15.84 -11.10
N LYS A 122 0.34 15.34 -10.04
CA LYS A 122 0.82 15.51 -8.67
C LYS A 122 2.16 14.82 -8.42
N TYR A 123 2.37 13.61 -8.97
CA TYR A 123 3.64 12.91 -8.85
C TYR A 123 4.76 13.61 -9.61
N LYS A 124 4.47 14.16 -10.79
CA LYS A 124 5.44 14.97 -11.53
C LYS A 124 5.89 16.20 -10.75
N GLU A 125 4.93 16.90 -10.14
CA GLU A 125 5.21 18.04 -9.27
C GLU A 125 6.16 17.65 -8.13
N TYR A 126 5.93 16.49 -7.52
CA TYR A 126 6.79 16.00 -6.44
C TYR A 126 8.19 15.58 -6.91
N LEU A 127 8.33 15.03 -8.11
CA LEU A 127 9.64 14.68 -8.67
C LEU A 127 10.58 15.88 -8.92
N GLU A 128 10.06 17.10 -8.87
CA GLU A 128 10.85 18.32 -8.88
C GLU A 128 11.52 18.61 -7.51
N ASN A 129 11.14 17.86 -6.46
CA ASN A 129 11.68 17.98 -5.12
C ASN A 129 12.91 17.09 -4.93
N GLU A 130 13.99 17.62 -4.36
CA GLU A 130 15.25 16.90 -4.14
C GLU A 130 15.13 15.67 -3.21
N ASN A 131 14.08 15.61 -2.41
CA ASN A 131 13.84 14.49 -1.48
C ASN A 131 13.06 13.33 -2.13
N ILE A 132 12.81 13.38 -3.44
CA ILE A 132 12.03 12.37 -4.16
C ILE A 132 12.82 11.89 -5.37
N SER A 133 12.95 10.58 -5.48
CA SER A 133 13.65 9.95 -6.60
C SER A 133 12.81 8.86 -7.25
N PHE A 134 12.94 8.72 -8.56
CA PHE A 134 12.36 7.62 -9.31
C PHE A 134 13.44 6.84 -10.02
N TYR A 135 13.46 5.52 -9.79
CA TYR A 135 14.41 4.61 -10.38
C TYR A 135 13.70 3.64 -11.34
N LYS A 136 14.19 3.61 -12.58
CA LYS A 136 13.74 2.61 -13.53
C LYS A 136 14.63 1.38 -13.44
N GLY A 137 14.07 0.26 -12.97
CA GLY A 137 14.82 -0.98 -12.87
C GLY A 137 14.04 -2.12 -12.21
N ASP A 138 14.71 -3.25 -12.07
CA ASP A 138 14.23 -4.37 -11.28
C ASP A 138 14.33 -4.04 -9.79
N ALA A 139 13.23 -4.21 -9.05
CA ALA A 139 13.18 -3.85 -7.63
C ALA A 139 14.08 -4.75 -6.76
N ILE A 140 14.25 -6.01 -7.13
CA ILE A 140 15.10 -6.95 -6.39
C ILE A 140 16.56 -6.56 -6.55
N GLU A 141 16.98 -6.18 -7.76
CA GLU A 141 18.33 -5.66 -8.02
C GLU A 141 18.54 -4.32 -7.30
N PHE A 142 17.56 -3.42 -7.38
CA PHE A 142 17.60 -2.15 -6.65
C PHE A 142 17.81 -2.36 -5.15
N ILE A 143 17.04 -3.24 -4.50
CA ILE A 143 17.18 -3.52 -3.07
C ILE A 143 18.59 -4.07 -2.74
N LYS A 144 19.13 -4.96 -3.56
CA LYS A 144 20.45 -5.56 -3.33
C LYS A 144 21.57 -4.53 -3.39
N ASP A 145 21.47 -3.61 -4.36
CA ASP A 145 22.52 -2.64 -4.67
C ASP A 145 22.39 -1.34 -3.86
N SER A 146 21.21 -1.04 -3.31
CA SER A 146 20.97 0.15 -2.49
C SER A 146 21.84 0.12 -1.22
N GLU A 147 22.46 1.25 -0.90
CA GLU A 147 23.14 1.47 0.39
C GLU A 147 22.22 2.17 1.42
N ASP A 148 21.04 2.55 1.01
CA ASP A 148 20.05 3.23 1.83
C ASP A 148 19.39 2.30 2.83
N GLU A 149 18.92 2.86 3.94
CA GLU A 149 18.02 2.18 4.89
C GLU A 149 16.64 2.82 4.80
N TYR A 150 15.60 1.98 4.72
CA TYR A 150 14.21 2.43 4.64
C TYR A 150 13.46 2.09 5.92
N ASP A 151 12.67 3.04 6.42
CA ASP A 151 11.81 2.87 7.59
C ASP A 151 10.49 2.21 7.23
N LEU A 152 10.02 2.48 6.00
CA LEU A 152 8.79 1.92 5.47
C LEU A 152 8.97 1.56 3.99
N ILE A 153 8.43 0.41 3.61
CA ILE A 153 8.45 -0.06 2.22
C ILE A 153 7.02 -0.38 1.81
N PHE A 154 6.53 0.27 0.76
CA PHE A 154 5.25 -0.05 0.13
C PHE A 154 5.47 -0.93 -1.10
N VAL A 155 4.77 -2.06 -1.18
CA VAL A 155 4.91 -3.03 -2.27
C VAL A 155 3.59 -3.18 -3.00
N ASP A 156 3.56 -2.76 -4.26
CA ASP A 156 2.41 -2.88 -5.17
C ASP A 156 2.92 -3.06 -6.62
N ALA A 157 3.50 -4.21 -6.89
CA ALA A 157 4.17 -4.47 -8.18
C ALA A 157 3.64 -5.75 -8.86
N ASP A 158 4.48 -6.75 -9.04
CA ASP A 158 4.11 -8.01 -9.67
C ASP A 158 3.52 -8.99 -8.65
N HIS A 159 2.27 -9.41 -8.87
CA HIS A 159 1.53 -10.29 -7.97
C HIS A 159 1.80 -11.79 -8.18
N ARG A 160 2.78 -12.15 -9.04
CA ARG A 160 3.13 -13.55 -9.24
C ARG A 160 3.91 -14.13 -8.07
N GLN A 161 3.61 -15.37 -7.72
CA GLN A 161 4.24 -16.07 -6.60
C GLN A 161 5.78 -15.90 -6.53
N ILE A 162 6.45 -16.08 -7.66
CA ILE A 162 7.92 -16.01 -7.74
C ILE A 162 8.42 -14.64 -7.30
N PHE A 163 7.77 -13.57 -7.75
CA PHE A 163 8.15 -12.21 -7.38
C PHE A 163 7.84 -11.94 -5.91
N CYS A 164 6.64 -12.28 -5.44
CA CYS A 164 6.23 -12.03 -4.06
C CYS A 164 7.17 -12.66 -3.03
N TYR A 165 7.55 -13.92 -3.23
CA TYR A 165 8.52 -14.57 -2.34
C TYR A 165 9.94 -14.00 -2.47
N ALA A 166 10.38 -13.68 -3.69
CA ALA A 166 11.70 -13.10 -3.89
C ALA A 166 11.81 -11.72 -3.23
N ILE A 167 10.82 -10.86 -3.43
CA ILE A 167 10.82 -9.50 -2.86
C ILE A 167 10.71 -9.51 -1.34
N ALA A 168 9.82 -10.33 -0.76
CA ALA A 168 9.67 -10.45 0.68
C ALA A 168 10.99 -10.90 1.35
N LYS A 169 11.66 -11.87 0.74
CA LYS A 169 12.97 -12.38 1.23
C LYS A 169 14.08 -11.32 1.15
N GLU A 170 14.18 -10.59 0.04
CA GLU A 170 15.23 -9.57 -0.11
C GLU A 170 14.97 -8.37 0.80
N ILE A 171 13.70 -7.94 0.96
CA ILE A 171 13.33 -6.90 1.92
C ILE A 171 13.72 -7.31 3.34
N LYS A 172 13.31 -8.49 3.79
CA LYS A 172 13.66 -8.97 5.13
C LYS A 172 15.16 -9.03 5.38
N LYS A 173 15.91 -9.51 4.39
CA LYS A 173 17.36 -9.61 4.48
C LYS A 173 18.05 -8.26 4.57
N LYS A 174 17.60 -7.28 3.77
CA LYS A 174 18.26 -5.97 3.63
C LYS A 174 17.73 -4.95 4.65
N TYR A 175 16.44 -4.97 4.91
CA TYR A 175 15.72 -3.98 5.74
C TYR A 175 14.93 -4.68 6.87
N PRO A 176 15.60 -5.40 7.76
CA PRO A 176 14.93 -6.25 8.77
C PRO A 176 14.08 -5.46 9.77
N LYS A 177 14.19 -4.14 9.82
CA LYS A 177 13.45 -3.28 10.75
C LYS A 177 12.37 -2.44 10.08
N ALA A 178 12.29 -2.46 8.74
CA ALA A 178 11.32 -1.67 8.03
C ALA A 178 9.89 -2.15 8.30
N THR A 179 8.97 -1.21 8.39
CA THR A 179 7.54 -1.52 8.29
C THR A 179 7.23 -1.79 6.83
N ILE A 180 6.58 -2.91 6.54
CA ILE A 180 6.18 -3.26 5.19
C ILE A 180 4.69 -3.05 5.04
N VAL A 181 4.30 -2.29 4.03
CA VAL A 181 2.91 -2.16 3.61
C VAL A 181 2.82 -2.74 2.20
N TYR A 182 1.86 -3.61 1.96
CA TYR A 182 1.69 -4.20 0.65
C TYR A 182 0.23 -4.23 0.23
N HIS A 183 0.02 -3.98 -1.04
CA HIS A 183 -1.30 -4.03 -1.65
C HIS A 183 -1.65 -5.48 -2.03
N GLU A 184 -2.94 -5.74 -2.34
CA GLU A 184 -3.43 -7.08 -2.67
C GLU A 184 -3.35 -8.10 -1.50
N TRP A 185 -3.69 -7.63 -0.28
CA TRP A 185 -3.76 -8.51 0.90
C TRP A 185 -4.87 -9.55 0.81
N SER A 186 -6.08 -9.14 0.47
CA SER A 186 -7.22 -10.02 0.25
C SER A 186 -8.40 -9.27 -0.36
N PHE A 187 -9.18 -9.96 -1.18
CA PHE A 187 -10.54 -9.48 -1.48
C PHE A 187 -11.42 -9.54 -0.24
N SER A 188 -12.43 -8.67 -0.21
CA SER A 188 -13.46 -8.72 0.82
C SER A 188 -13.95 -10.17 1.02
N VAL A 189 -13.82 -10.68 2.24
CA VAL A 189 -14.20 -12.06 2.61
C VAL A 189 -15.71 -12.31 2.42
N ASN A 190 -16.48 -11.26 2.13
CA ASN A 190 -17.92 -11.29 1.90
C ASN A 190 -18.33 -11.22 0.43
N ALA A 191 -17.40 -11.28 -0.51
CA ALA A 191 -17.77 -11.50 -1.90
C ALA A 191 -18.35 -12.91 -1.99
N GLU A 192 -19.66 -13.04 -2.23
CA GLU A 192 -20.26 -14.34 -2.52
C GLU A 192 -19.51 -14.97 -3.69
N GLU A 193 -19.43 -16.30 -3.70
CA GLU A 193 -18.69 -17.04 -4.75
C GLU A 193 -19.13 -16.64 -6.17
N GLU A 194 -20.32 -16.10 -6.32
CA GLU A 194 -20.84 -15.54 -7.56
C GLU A 194 -20.24 -14.17 -7.93
N GLU A 195 -19.93 -13.30 -6.97
CA GLU A 195 -19.25 -12.01 -7.22
C GLU A 195 -17.80 -12.24 -7.63
N LEU A 196 -17.14 -13.27 -7.10
CA LEU A 196 -15.80 -13.67 -7.51
C LEU A 196 -15.73 -14.18 -8.96
N LYS A 197 -16.84 -14.68 -9.52
CA LYS A 197 -16.92 -15.11 -10.93
C LYS A 197 -16.91 -13.94 -11.91
N PHE A 198 -17.33 -12.76 -11.50
CA PHE A 198 -17.34 -11.55 -12.34
C PHE A 198 -15.98 -10.82 -12.35
N ILE A 199 -15.10 -11.13 -11.40
CA ILE A 199 -13.73 -10.64 -11.42
C ILE A 199 -12.96 -11.59 -12.34
N SER A 200 -12.85 -11.25 -13.62
CA SER A 200 -12.10 -12.02 -14.64
C SER A 200 -10.59 -11.91 -14.39
N ARG A 201 -10.16 -12.04 -13.14
CA ARG A 201 -8.75 -12.03 -12.79
C ARG A 201 -8.13 -13.39 -13.05
N PRO A 202 -6.90 -13.42 -13.56
CA PRO A 202 -6.14 -14.67 -13.70
C PRO A 202 -6.11 -15.43 -12.37
N GLU A 203 -6.12 -16.77 -12.43
CA GLU A 203 -6.17 -17.60 -11.21
C GLU A 203 -4.99 -17.37 -10.25
N TRP A 204 -3.86 -16.86 -10.76
CA TRP A 204 -2.69 -16.53 -9.96
C TRP A 204 -2.91 -15.34 -9.01
N ILE A 205 -3.84 -14.40 -9.30
CA ILE A 205 -4.21 -13.30 -8.39
C ILE A 205 -5.10 -13.79 -7.24
N LYS A 206 -5.86 -14.87 -7.44
CA LYS A 206 -6.78 -15.41 -6.43
C LYS A 206 -6.09 -16.00 -5.19
N GLN A 207 -4.78 -16.15 -5.20
CA GLN A 207 -4.06 -16.83 -4.12
C GLN A 207 -3.34 -15.87 -3.16
N PHE A 208 -3.41 -14.56 -3.37
CA PHE A 208 -2.79 -13.55 -2.49
C PHE A 208 -1.36 -13.91 -2.09
N TRP A 209 -0.51 -14.03 -3.09
CA TRP A 209 0.87 -14.44 -2.89
C TRP A 209 1.67 -13.45 -2.05
N GLU A 210 1.33 -12.16 -2.08
CA GLU A 210 1.90 -11.12 -1.24
C GLU A 210 1.72 -11.48 0.24
N ARG A 211 0.47 -11.66 0.66
CA ARG A 211 0.14 -12.06 2.02
C ARG A 211 0.92 -13.29 2.43
N LYS A 212 0.85 -14.35 1.62
CA LYS A 212 1.48 -15.62 1.93
C LYS A 212 3.00 -15.51 2.02
N ALA A 213 3.62 -14.78 1.11
CA ALA A 213 5.07 -14.58 1.09
C ALA A 213 5.55 -13.84 2.34
N PHE A 214 4.89 -12.74 2.71
CA PHE A 214 5.27 -11.98 3.90
C PHE A 214 4.94 -12.73 5.19
N GLU A 215 3.81 -13.43 5.29
CA GLU A 215 3.50 -14.28 6.44
C GLU A 215 4.53 -15.39 6.62
N ASP A 216 4.94 -16.05 5.55
CA ASP A 216 5.95 -17.14 5.60
C ASP A 216 7.33 -16.63 5.98
N GLU A 217 7.76 -15.48 5.43
CA GLU A 217 9.09 -14.92 5.72
C GLU A 217 9.21 -14.36 7.15
N TYR A 218 8.17 -13.74 7.70
CA TYR A 218 8.21 -13.08 9.01
C TYR A 218 7.57 -13.88 10.16
N LYS A 219 7.17 -15.13 9.94
CA LYS A 219 6.43 -15.95 10.92
C LYS A 219 7.17 -16.24 12.24
N GLU A 220 8.50 -16.20 12.22
CA GLU A 220 9.33 -16.51 13.39
C GLU A 220 9.88 -15.24 14.06
N ASP A 221 9.54 -14.07 13.54
CA ASP A 221 10.01 -12.79 14.05
C ASP A 221 8.97 -12.12 14.95
N ASN A 222 9.39 -11.09 15.67
CA ASN A 222 8.50 -10.31 16.54
C ASN A 222 7.70 -9.27 15.73
N TYR A 223 7.08 -9.72 14.63
CA TYR A 223 6.28 -8.91 13.75
C TYR A 223 4.80 -9.27 13.84
N LYS A 224 3.95 -8.27 13.72
CA LYS A 224 2.51 -8.44 13.54
C LYS A 224 2.14 -8.26 12.08
N HIS A 225 1.30 -9.15 11.60
CA HIS A 225 0.66 -9.07 10.30
C HIS A 225 -0.75 -8.55 10.49
N LEU A 226 -1.02 -7.41 9.87
CA LEU A 226 -2.30 -6.72 9.97
C LEU A 226 -2.89 -6.64 8.57
N GLY A 227 -4.17 -6.95 8.44
CA GLY A 227 -4.87 -6.91 7.17
C GLY A 227 -6.06 -5.98 7.20
N PHE A 228 -6.16 -5.10 6.21
CA PHE A 228 -7.28 -4.21 6.00
C PHE A 228 -8.02 -4.66 4.75
N TYR A 229 -9.30 -4.85 4.89
CA TYR A 229 -10.15 -5.28 3.80
C TYR A 229 -10.62 -4.05 3.01
N GLY A 230 -10.30 -4.02 1.75
CA GLY A 230 -10.73 -3.05 0.76
C GLY A 230 -11.12 -3.74 -0.53
N SER A 231 -10.99 -3.07 -1.67
CA SER A 231 -11.22 -3.69 -2.98
C SER A 231 -10.22 -4.80 -3.28
N CYS A 232 -8.96 -4.58 -2.95
CA CYS A 232 -7.85 -5.53 -3.07
C CYS A 232 -7.20 -5.85 -1.72
N GLY A 233 -7.44 -5.01 -0.72
CA GLY A 233 -6.92 -5.14 0.62
C GLY A 233 -5.50 -4.63 0.79
N LEU A 234 -5.23 -4.11 1.97
CA LEU A 234 -3.92 -3.62 2.39
C LEU A 234 -3.37 -4.50 3.50
N GLY A 235 -2.13 -4.97 3.38
CA GLY A 235 -1.42 -5.71 4.41
C GLY A 235 -0.32 -4.87 5.03
N VAL A 236 -0.08 -5.06 6.33
CA VAL A 236 1.01 -4.39 7.06
C VAL A 236 1.78 -5.42 7.86
N VAL A 237 3.09 -5.42 7.73
CA VAL A 237 4.03 -6.16 8.58
C VAL A 237 4.78 -5.11 9.41
N ILE A 238 4.60 -5.14 10.72
CA ILE A 238 5.14 -4.13 11.62
C ILE A 238 5.72 -4.78 12.89
N ASP A 239 6.84 -4.28 13.39
CA ASP A 239 7.41 -4.71 14.67
C ASP A 239 6.42 -4.46 15.80
N GLU A 240 6.26 -5.44 16.71
CA GLU A 240 5.30 -5.38 17.82
C GLU A 240 5.57 -4.22 18.77
N ASN A 241 6.84 -3.86 18.97
CA ASN A 241 7.19 -2.72 19.81
C ASN A 241 6.79 -1.41 19.16
N LEU A 242 7.00 -1.28 17.83
CA LEU A 242 6.61 -0.10 17.09
C LEU A 242 5.08 0.05 17.06
N LEU A 243 4.36 -1.06 16.87
CA LEU A 243 2.90 -1.08 16.93
C LEU A 243 2.38 -0.61 18.30
N SER A 244 3.06 -0.96 19.38
CA SER A 244 2.66 -0.55 20.73
C SER A 244 2.84 0.94 21.01
N MET A 245 3.57 1.66 20.15
CA MET A 245 3.82 3.10 20.27
C MET A 245 2.80 3.95 19.47
N LEU A 246 2.03 3.32 18.59
CA LEU A 246 0.97 3.95 17.79
C LEU A 246 -0.33 4.07 18.58
#